data_e9c339d26e2c3bc8aab6a37c40a093c1
#
_entry.id   e9c339d26e2c3bc8aab6a37c40a093c1
#
_cell.length_a   1.000
_cell.length_b   1.000
_cell.length_c   1.000
_cell.angle_alpha   90.00
_cell.angle_beta   90.00
_cell.angle_gamma   90.00
#
_symmetry.space_group_name_H-M   'P 1'
#
loop_
_entity.id
_entity.type
_entity.pdbx_description
1 polymer ?
#
loop_
_entity_poly.entity_id
_entity_poly.type
_entity_poly.pdbx_seq_one_letter_code
_entity_poly.pdbx_strand_id
1 'polypeptide(L)'
;VLVDCSTMQLKYFNENNGLRNNTVLSVSFDTTGNLWAGLDSGIDYVCLSSPFTNLYSYPYSYGTGYTAAVEGGYLYLGTNRGLYYTSYPVQMNGDLPDIRPMPQSSGQVWNLCRIGDELFCLHDRGIFLINGTSVKRVTDIAGAWCCQLVAGCTDLMYVGVYNGIYLVGKKNGEWQVVGKIEGMNDSCRLFEQESDKVIWVYNTDHVTRVDLDNDLTKAVRIKEYSAKDGFPVGREMYIAKIEDRVYFATPRGIYKHNPHKDVMEPCPDMNNLLNGTTAYS
;
A
#
# COMPACT_ATOMS: atom_id res chain seq x y z
N VAL A 1 16.91 12.32 28.47
CA VAL A 1 17.94 11.97 27.49
C VAL A 1 18.51 10.62 27.81
N LEU A 2 18.62 9.73 26.84
CA LEU A 2 19.32 8.46 26.92
C LEU A 2 20.68 8.62 26.24
N VAL A 3 21.73 8.15 26.88
CA VAL A 3 23.10 8.17 26.35
C VAL A 3 23.53 6.73 26.07
N ASP A 4 23.91 6.42 24.85
CA ASP A 4 24.62 5.19 24.55
C ASP A 4 26.10 5.38 24.93
N CYS A 5 26.54 4.75 26.02
CA CYS A 5 27.88 4.92 26.52
C CYS A 5 28.99 4.35 25.62
N SER A 6 28.63 3.49 24.67
CA SER A 6 29.59 2.89 23.72
C SER A 6 29.84 3.80 22.51
N THR A 7 28.83 4.46 22.02
CA THR A 7 28.87 5.33 20.84
C THR A 7 28.82 6.82 21.16
N MET A 8 28.50 7.17 22.41
CA MET A 8 28.21 8.54 22.87
C MET A 8 27.05 9.22 22.13
N GLN A 9 26.21 8.42 21.49
CA GLN A 9 25.00 8.93 20.84
C GLN A 9 23.95 9.29 21.88
N LEU A 10 23.26 10.42 21.63
CA LEU A 10 22.18 10.91 22.48
C LEU A 10 20.83 10.63 21.81
N LYS A 11 19.90 10.07 22.58
CA LYS A 11 18.51 9.91 22.18
C LYS A 11 17.62 10.71 23.14
N TYR A 12 16.83 11.60 22.57
CA TYR A 12 15.93 12.45 23.34
C TYR A 12 14.53 11.82 23.37
N PHE A 13 13.89 11.87 24.54
CA PHE A 13 12.49 11.50 24.73
C PHE A 13 11.76 12.66 25.41
N ASN A 14 10.66 13.06 24.81
CA ASN A 14 9.79 14.14 25.30
C ASN A 14 8.36 13.96 24.77
N GLU A 15 7.44 14.87 25.12
CA GLU A 15 6.04 14.81 24.64
C GLU A 15 5.91 14.88 23.13
N ASN A 16 6.85 15.52 22.40
CA ASN A 16 6.78 15.63 20.96
C ASN A 16 7.12 14.31 20.25
N ASN A 17 7.85 13.40 20.92
CA ASN A 17 8.31 12.16 20.30
C ASN A 17 7.89 10.89 21.08
N GLY A 18 6.87 10.99 21.96
CA GLY A 18 6.19 9.83 22.49
C GLY A 18 5.99 9.74 23.99
N LEU A 19 6.62 10.57 24.81
CA LEU A 19 6.29 10.61 26.23
C LEU A 19 4.95 11.33 26.47
N ARG A 20 4.20 10.87 27.46
CA ARG A 20 2.95 11.52 27.91
C ARG A 20 3.18 12.83 28.64
N ASN A 21 4.35 12.98 29.26
CA ASN A 21 4.72 14.16 30.04
C ASN A 21 6.24 14.33 30.03
N ASN A 22 6.70 15.58 29.99
CA ASN A 22 8.13 15.89 30.01
C ASN A 22 8.77 15.80 31.41
N THR A 23 7.96 15.75 32.50
CA THR A 23 8.45 15.63 33.87
C THR A 23 8.66 14.16 34.21
N VAL A 24 9.91 13.72 34.17
CA VAL A 24 10.32 12.36 34.54
C VAL A 24 10.74 12.34 35.98
N LEU A 25 10.02 11.58 36.82
CA LEU A 25 10.25 11.47 38.25
C LEU A 25 11.16 10.29 38.62
N SER A 26 11.08 9.20 37.81
CA SER A 26 11.89 8.00 38.03
C SER A 26 12.11 7.24 36.72
N VAL A 27 13.18 6.46 36.66
CA VAL A 27 13.48 5.58 35.55
C VAL A 27 14.00 4.24 36.08
N SER A 28 13.64 3.17 35.37
CA SER A 28 14.14 1.82 35.64
C SER A 28 14.26 1.04 34.32
N PHE A 29 15.26 0.18 34.20
CA PHE A 29 15.39 -0.77 33.11
C PHE A 29 14.80 -2.11 33.53
N ASP A 30 14.09 -2.75 32.60
CA ASP A 30 13.65 -4.12 32.80
C ASP A 30 14.74 -5.15 32.43
N THR A 31 14.44 -6.42 32.63
CA THR A 31 15.36 -7.52 32.35
C THR A 31 15.67 -7.69 30.86
N THR A 32 14.90 -7.06 29.97
CA THR A 32 15.09 -7.08 28.51
C THR A 32 15.81 -5.81 28.01
N GLY A 33 16.19 -4.90 28.92
CA GLY A 33 16.91 -3.68 28.61
C GLY A 33 16.03 -2.54 28.10
N ASN A 34 14.72 -2.63 28.27
CA ASN A 34 13.80 -1.55 27.93
C ASN A 34 13.57 -0.62 29.12
N LEU A 35 13.18 0.62 28.85
CA LEU A 35 13.08 1.67 29.83
C LEU A 35 11.64 1.86 30.33
N TRP A 36 11.44 1.89 31.63
CA TRP A 36 10.23 2.34 32.32
C TRP A 36 10.47 3.72 32.89
N ALA A 37 9.64 4.67 32.56
CA ALA A 37 9.69 6.05 33.02
C ALA A 37 8.43 6.36 33.85
N GLY A 38 8.61 6.63 35.12
CA GLY A 38 7.58 7.18 36.01
C GLY A 38 7.52 8.69 35.78
N LEU A 39 6.39 9.17 35.30
CA LEU A 39 6.14 10.56 34.94
C LEU A 39 5.22 11.23 35.96
N ASP A 40 5.12 12.55 35.95
CA ASP A 40 4.15 13.29 36.78
C ASP A 40 2.70 12.92 36.42
N SER A 41 2.43 12.50 35.19
CA SER A 41 1.11 12.06 34.73
C SER A 41 1.09 10.64 34.17
N GLY A 42 1.63 9.67 34.89
CA GLY A 42 1.54 8.26 34.53
C GLY A 42 2.88 7.56 34.36
N ILE A 43 2.86 6.43 33.68
CA ILE A 43 4.05 5.60 33.43
C ILE A 43 4.14 5.33 31.95
N ASP A 44 5.32 5.53 31.37
CA ASP A 44 5.63 5.17 30.00
C ASP A 44 6.63 4.03 29.91
N TYR A 45 6.40 3.17 28.95
CA TYR A 45 7.31 2.10 28.57
C TYR A 45 7.97 2.42 27.23
N VAL A 46 9.29 2.47 27.20
CA VAL A 46 10.07 2.76 26.00
C VAL A 46 10.84 1.52 25.59
N CYS A 47 10.43 0.92 24.48
CA CYS A 47 11.11 -0.23 23.90
C CYS A 47 12.38 0.23 23.16
N LEU A 48 13.53 0.14 23.83
CA LEU A 48 14.82 0.60 23.28
C LEU A 48 15.37 -0.34 22.19
N SER A 49 15.02 -1.61 22.25
CA SER A 49 15.43 -2.64 21.30
C SER A 49 14.52 -2.74 20.08
N SER A 50 13.45 -1.94 20.01
CA SER A 50 12.52 -1.95 18.87
C SER A 50 13.23 -1.55 17.58
N PRO A 51 13.13 -2.35 16.51
CA PRO A 51 13.60 -1.93 15.20
C PRO A 51 12.68 -0.90 14.54
N PHE A 52 11.51 -0.62 15.15
CA PHE A 52 10.54 0.32 14.60
C PHE A 52 10.79 1.72 15.15
N THR A 53 10.72 2.70 14.25
CA THR A 53 10.76 4.13 14.58
C THR A 53 9.43 4.75 14.25
N ASN A 54 8.82 5.45 15.21
CA ASN A 54 7.62 6.22 14.96
C ASN A 54 8.01 7.59 14.40
N LEU A 55 7.60 7.86 13.15
CA LEU A 55 7.81 9.15 12.49
C LEU A 55 6.65 10.13 12.75
N TYR A 56 5.66 9.71 13.51
CA TYR A 56 4.44 10.44 13.76
C TYR A 56 4.50 11.04 15.16
N SER A 57 4.70 12.34 15.27
CA SER A 57 4.68 13.03 16.56
C SER A 57 3.65 14.16 16.58
N TYR A 58 2.87 14.21 17.65
CA TYR A 58 2.04 15.39 17.95
C TYR A 58 2.94 16.64 18.08
N PRO A 59 2.57 17.81 17.55
CA PRO A 59 1.27 18.17 16.97
C PRO A 59 1.16 17.97 15.45
N TYR A 60 2.15 17.39 14.78
CA TYR A 60 2.20 17.28 13.33
C TYR A 60 1.36 16.07 12.87
N SER A 61 0.20 16.33 12.32
CA SER A 61 -0.66 15.30 11.73
C SER A 61 -0.53 15.33 10.21
N TYR A 62 0.18 14.35 9.66
CA TYR A 62 0.29 14.14 8.21
C TYR A 62 -0.96 13.43 7.64
N GLY A 63 -1.91 13.06 8.49
CA GLY A 63 -3.10 12.28 8.16
C GLY A 63 -2.90 10.78 8.37
N THR A 64 -3.86 9.97 7.93
CA THR A 64 -3.76 8.52 7.94
C THR A 64 -2.82 8.07 6.81
N GLY A 65 -1.77 7.33 7.15
CA GLY A 65 -0.85 6.75 6.17
C GLY A 65 -1.47 5.53 5.49
N TYR A 66 -1.35 5.47 4.17
CA TYR A 66 -1.81 4.34 3.36
C TYR A 66 -0.66 3.60 2.70
N THR A 67 0.40 4.31 2.34
CA THR A 67 1.50 3.75 1.55
C THR A 67 2.79 4.51 1.80
N ALA A 68 3.92 3.83 1.60
CA ALA A 68 5.24 4.45 1.64
C ALA A 68 6.16 3.82 0.58
N ALA A 69 7.12 4.60 0.11
CA ALA A 69 8.14 4.13 -0.82
C ALA A 69 9.47 4.84 -0.57
N VAL A 70 10.57 4.10 -0.77
CA VAL A 70 11.93 4.68 -0.78
C VAL A 70 12.43 4.71 -2.21
N GLU A 71 12.82 5.87 -2.68
CA GLU A 71 13.35 6.08 -4.03
C GLU A 71 14.28 7.28 -4.07
N GLY A 72 15.39 7.17 -4.82
CA GLY A 72 16.30 8.27 -5.11
C GLY A 72 16.83 9.04 -3.89
N GLY A 73 17.00 8.35 -2.74
CA GLY A 73 17.44 8.98 -1.48
C GLY A 73 16.33 9.68 -0.70
N TYR A 74 15.07 9.44 -1.04
CA TYR A 74 13.90 9.96 -0.33
C TYR A 74 13.00 8.83 0.18
N LEU A 75 12.37 9.06 1.33
CA LEU A 75 11.20 8.33 1.82
C LEU A 75 9.96 9.16 1.50
N TYR A 76 9.04 8.58 0.74
CA TYR A 76 7.73 9.14 0.41
C TYR A 76 6.66 8.49 1.27
N LEU A 77 5.70 9.31 1.74
CA LEU A 77 4.61 8.90 2.60
C LEU A 77 3.29 9.35 1.98
N GLY A 78 2.48 8.40 1.52
CA GLY A 78 1.15 8.66 0.97
C GLY A 78 0.08 8.60 2.06
N THR A 79 -0.70 9.67 2.20
CA THR A 79 -1.70 9.81 3.25
C THR A 79 -3.04 10.29 2.70
N ASN A 80 -4.06 10.35 3.55
CA ASN A 80 -5.35 10.94 3.20
C ASN A 80 -5.32 12.48 3.06
N ARG A 81 -4.20 13.14 3.36
CA ARG A 81 -4.02 14.60 3.23
C ARG A 81 -3.10 15.02 2.09
N GLY A 82 -2.30 14.08 1.59
CA GLY A 82 -1.35 14.34 0.52
C GLY A 82 -0.18 13.38 0.51
N LEU A 83 0.72 13.63 -0.42
CA LEU A 83 2.03 13.02 -0.47
C LEU A 83 3.01 13.88 0.34
N TYR A 84 3.79 13.24 1.19
CA TYR A 84 4.87 13.85 1.95
C TYR A 84 6.18 13.17 1.60
N TYR A 85 7.30 13.84 1.87
CA TYR A 85 8.63 13.28 1.65
C TYR A 85 9.62 13.75 2.71
N THR A 86 10.65 12.96 2.92
CA THR A 86 11.83 13.28 3.71
C THR A 86 13.06 12.61 3.09
N SER A 87 14.27 13.02 3.48
CA SER A 87 15.49 12.31 3.08
C SER A 87 15.50 10.87 3.65
N TYR A 88 16.14 9.96 2.93
CA TYR A 88 16.37 8.60 3.46
C TYR A 88 17.87 8.28 3.42
N PRO A 89 18.47 7.90 4.55
CA PRO A 89 17.89 7.77 5.90
C PRO A 89 17.27 9.05 6.44
N VAL A 90 16.23 8.89 7.28
CA VAL A 90 15.46 10.02 7.81
C VAL A 90 16.35 10.92 8.65
N GLN A 91 16.38 12.19 8.31
CA GLN A 91 17.08 13.22 9.06
C GLN A 91 16.16 13.82 10.12
N MET A 92 16.69 13.97 11.33
CA MET A 92 15.98 14.62 12.42
C MET A 92 16.36 16.08 12.48
N ASN A 93 15.36 16.95 12.62
CA ASN A 93 15.55 18.38 12.90
C ASN A 93 15.19 18.60 14.38
N GLY A 94 16.21 18.54 15.25
CA GLY A 94 15.99 18.40 16.69
C GLY A 94 15.34 17.04 17.00
N ASP A 95 14.19 17.07 17.67
CA ASP A 95 13.44 15.86 18.06
C ASP A 95 12.45 15.37 16.99
N LEU A 96 12.33 16.07 15.88
CA LEU A 96 11.31 15.82 14.86
C LEU A 96 11.93 15.44 13.53
N PRO A 97 11.31 14.53 12.77
CA PRO A 97 11.73 14.27 11.42
C PRO A 97 11.40 15.46 10.50
N ASP A 98 12.32 15.80 9.58
CA ASP A 98 12.10 16.83 8.57
C ASP A 98 11.21 16.29 7.43
N ILE A 99 9.92 16.11 7.72
CA ILE A 99 8.92 15.63 6.75
C ILE A 99 8.21 16.84 6.13
N ARG A 100 8.24 16.92 4.82
CA ARG A 100 7.69 18.05 4.04
C ARG A 100 6.54 17.61 3.14
N PRO A 101 5.51 18.47 2.96
CA PRO A 101 4.46 18.19 2.00
C PRO A 101 5.01 18.29 0.58
N MET A 102 4.64 17.35 -0.29
CA MET A 102 4.93 17.41 -1.71
C MET A 102 4.03 18.46 -2.38
N PRO A 103 4.59 19.46 -3.06
CA PRO A 103 3.78 20.45 -3.76
C PRO A 103 2.78 19.81 -4.73
N GLN A 104 1.58 20.39 -4.85
CA GLN A 104 0.50 19.96 -5.75
C GLN A 104 -0.10 18.56 -5.51
N SER A 105 0.23 17.90 -4.41
CA SER A 105 -0.24 16.56 -4.07
C SER A 105 -1.24 16.52 -2.91
N SER A 106 -1.88 17.64 -2.56
CA SER A 106 -2.91 17.65 -1.52
C SER A 106 -4.12 16.84 -1.94
N GLY A 107 -4.70 16.04 -1.03
CA GLY A 107 -5.79 15.11 -1.27
C GLY A 107 -5.37 13.69 -0.91
N GLN A 108 -6.16 12.71 -1.30
CA GLN A 108 -5.94 11.34 -0.86
C GLN A 108 -4.98 10.60 -1.80
N VAL A 109 -3.86 10.17 -1.25
CA VAL A 109 -2.89 9.27 -1.92
C VAL A 109 -3.24 7.85 -1.54
N TRP A 110 -3.68 7.07 -2.51
CA TRP A 110 -4.07 5.69 -2.27
C TRP A 110 -2.90 4.72 -2.28
N ASN A 111 -1.96 4.91 -3.21
CA ASN A 111 -0.82 4.03 -3.35
C ASN A 111 0.38 4.72 -3.99
N LEU A 112 1.57 4.18 -3.71
CA LEU A 112 2.81 4.48 -4.40
C LEU A 112 3.26 3.22 -5.13
N CYS A 113 3.35 3.29 -6.44
CA CYS A 113 3.57 2.13 -7.30
C CYS A 113 4.81 2.34 -8.17
N ARG A 114 5.73 1.38 -8.14
CA ARG A 114 6.91 1.38 -9.02
C ARG A 114 6.59 0.65 -10.32
N ILE A 115 6.81 1.34 -11.43
CA ILE A 115 6.68 0.80 -12.78
C ILE A 115 8.01 1.01 -13.51
N GLY A 116 8.77 -0.07 -13.69
CA GLY A 116 10.16 0.04 -14.13
C GLY A 116 10.99 0.87 -13.13
N ASP A 117 11.65 1.91 -13.63
CA ASP A 117 12.44 2.85 -12.83
C ASP A 117 11.65 4.11 -12.40
N GLU A 118 10.35 4.13 -12.65
CA GLU A 118 9.50 5.28 -12.36
C GLU A 118 8.58 5.01 -11.17
N LEU A 119 8.46 5.98 -10.25
CA LEU A 119 7.58 5.91 -9.09
C LEU A 119 6.33 6.76 -9.31
N PHE A 120 5.17 6.10 -9.26
CA PHE A 120 3.86 6.73 -9.44
C PHE A 120 3.16 6.93 -8.11
N CYS A 121 2.50 8.07 -7.97
CA CYS A 121 1.56 8.38 -6.91
C CYS A 121 0.13 8.22 -7.47
N LEU A 122 -0.58 7.23 -6.96
CA LEU A 122 -1.98 6.97 -7.29
C LEU A 122 -2.87 7.74 -6.32
N HIS A 123 -3.68 8.64 -6.86
CA HIS A 123 -4.32 9.70 -6.11
C HIS A 123 -5.83 9.78 -6.41
N ASP A 124 -6.62 10.39 -5.52
CA ASP A 124 -8.05 10.64 -5.73
C ASP A 124 -8.34 11.55 -6.94
N ARG A 125 -7.37 12.39 -7.33
CA ARG A 125 -7.50 13.36 -8.43
C ARG A 125 -6.66 13.03 -9.67
N GLY A 126 -6.14 11.82 -9.79
CA GLY A 126 -5.36 11.42 -10.95
C GLY A 126 -4.13 10.58 -10.61
N ILE A 127 -3.24 10.46 -11.57
CA ILE A 127 -1.95 9.78 -11.43
C ILE A 127 -0.85 10.82 -11.57
N PHE A 128 0.13 10.76 -10.69
CA PHE A 128 1.30 11.62 -10.73
C PHE A 128 2.58 10.79 -10.81
N LEU A 129 3.53 11.26 -11.58
CA LEU A 129 4.89 10.75 -11.60
C LEU A 129 5.73 11.55 -10.59
N ILE A 130 6.42 10.84 -9.71
CA ILE A 130 7.28 11.44 -8.68
C ILE A 130 8.68 11.63 -9.28
N ASN A 131 9.23 12.82 -9.13
CA ASN A 131 10.60 13.14 -9.52
C ASN A 131 11.27 13.96 -8.41
N GLY A 132 12.01 13.28 -7.53
CA GLY A 132 12.64 13.89 -6.37
C GLY A 132 11.60 14.62 -5.49
N THR A 133 11.72 15.93 -5.36
CA THR A 133 10.84 16.76 -4.53
C THR A 133 9.67 17.39 -5.29
N SER A 134 9.34 16.87 -6.47
CA SER A 134 8.25 17.37 -7.32
C SER A 134 7.40 16.23 -7.89
N VAL A 135 6.21 16.57 -8.34
CA VAL A 135 5.32 15.63 -9.05
C VAL A 135 4.92 16.22 -10.40
N LYS A 136 4.85 15.36 -11.42
CA LYS A 136 4.27 15.68 -12.73
C LYS A 136 2.95 14.93 -12.86
N ARG A 137 1.84 15.64 -13.13
CA ARG A 137 0.56 15.00 -13.39
C ARG A 137 0.61 14.23 -14.71
N VAL A 138 0.25 12.96 -14.67
CA VAL A 138 0.15 12.05 -15.83
C VAL A 138 -1.26 12.04 -16.39
N THR A 139 -2.26 11.95 -15.52
CA THR A 139 -3.68 11.86 -15.90
C THR A 139 -4.58 12.57 -14.89
N ASP A 140 -5.81 12.89 -15.32
CA ASP A 140 -6.91 13.41 -14.48
C ASP A 140 -7.93 12.32 -14.09
N ILE A 141 -7.60 11.04 -14.31
CA ILE A 141 -8.49 9.92 -13.96
C ILE A 141 -8.65 9.87 -12.45
N ALA A 142 -9.85 10.17 -11.95
CA ALA A 142 -10.12 10.21 -10.53
C ALA A 142 -10.11 8.82 -9.88
N GLY A 143 -9.55 8.74 -8.67
CA GLY A 143 -9.61 7.56 -7.84
C GLY A 143 -8.73 6.41 -8.29
N ALA A 144 -7.50 6.69 -8.72
CA ALA A 144 -6.51 5.65 -9.00
C ALA A 144 -6.08 4.97 -7.70
N TRP A 145 -6.37 3.66 -7.56
CA TRP A 145 -6.04 2.88 -6.36
C TRP A 145 -4.86 1.95 -6.54
N CYS A 146 -4.76 1.31 -7.69
CA CYS A 146 -3.75 0.31 -7.98
C CYS A 146 -3.33 0.37 -9.44
N CYS A 147 -2.11 -0.04 -9.74
CA CYS A 147 -1.64 -0.22 -11.11
C CYS A 147 -0.65 -1.37 -11.21
N GLN A 148 -0.61 -2.00 -12.37
CA GLN A 148 0.35 -3.05 -12.73
C GLN A 148 0.68 -2.92 -14.22
N LEU A 149 1.93 -3.17 -14.61
CA LEU A 149 2.25 -3.36 -16.02
C LEU A 149 1.42 -4.48 -16.61
N VAL A 150 0.93 -4.30 -17.82
CA VAL A 150 0.33 -5.39 -18.59
C VAL A 150 1.38 -6.48 -18.76
N ALA A 151 1.01 -7.72 -18.49
CA ALA A 151 1.94 -8.84 -18.57
C ALA A 151 2.63 -8.91 -19.93
N GLY A 152 3.96 -8.92 -19.91
CA GLY A 152 4.78 -8.89 -21.12
C GLY A 152 5.05 -7.49 -21.73
N CYS A 153 4.48 -6.42 -21.17
CA CYS A 153 4.71 -5.04 -21.59
C CYS A 153 5.63 -4.29 -20.63
N THR A 154 6.32 -3.26 -21.14
CA THR A 154 7.18 -2.36 -20.36
C THR A 154 6.68 -0.92 -20.34
N ASP A 155 5.74 -0.60 -21.21
CA ASP A 155 5.25 0.74 -21.53
C ASP A 155 3.72 0.85 -21.54
N LEU A 156 3.03 -0.16 -21.01
CA LEU A 156 1.58 -0.20 -20.88
C LEU A 156 1.19 -0.77 -19.51
N MET A 157 0.29 -0.10 -18.79
CA MET A 157 -0.20 -0.54 -17.48
C MET A 157 -1.72 -0.48 -17.38
N TYR A 158 -2.27 -1.42 -16.62
CA TYR A 158 -3.63 -1.32 -16.10
C TYR A 158 -3.64 -0.43 -14.87
N VAL A 159 -4.69 0.37 -14.72
CA VAL A 159 -4.93 1.21 -13.55
C VAL A 159 -6.37 1.00 -13.09
N GLY A 160 -6.51 0.45 -11.88
CA GLY A 160 -7.79 0.30 -11.20
C GLY A 160 -8.24 1.60 -10.57
N VAL A 161 -9.48 2.00 -10.87
CA VAL A 161 -10.05 3.28 -10.43
C VAL A 161 -11.47 3.11 -9.88
N TYR A 162 -12.12 4.21 -9.45
CA TYR A 162 -13.48 4.20 -8.88
C TYR A 162 -14.55 3.63 -9.81
N ASN A 163 -14.35 3.66 -11.11
CA ASN A 163 -15.36 3.28 -12.10
C ASN A 163 -14.83 2.34 -13.19
N GLY A 164 -13.89 1.49 -12.85
CA GLY A 164 -13.36 0.47 -13.77
C GLY A 164 -11.85 0.38 -13.83
N ILE A 165 -11.35 -0.05 -14.97
CA ILE A 165 -9.92 -0.19 -15.26
C ILE A 165 -9.59 0.64 -16.51
N TYR A 166 -8.52 1.40 -16.42
CA TYR A 166 -7.96 2.16 -17.54
C TYR A 166 -6.64 1.56 -17.99
N LEU A 167 -6.35 1.74 -19.28
CA LEU A 167 -5.03 1.54 -19.85
C LEU A 167 -4.30 2.87 -19.91
N VAL A 168 -3.10 2.89 -19.37
CA VAL A 168 -2.19 4.03 -19.41
C VAL A 168 -0.88 3.55 -20.05
N GLY A 169 -0.48 4.18 -21.12
CA GLY A 169 0.67 3.75 -21.93
C GLY A 169 1.64 4.89 -22.19
N LYS A 170 2.86 4.52 -22.56
CA LYS A 170 3.92 5.46 -22.94
C LYS A 170 3.83 5.75 -24.44
N LYS A 171 3.68 7.02 -24.81
CA LYS A 171 3.76 7.49 -26.19
C LYS A 171 4.75 8.65 -26.28
N ASN A 172 5.71 8.53 -27.18
CA ASN A 172 6.81 9.50 -27.30
C ASN A 172 7.57 9.74 -25.97
N GLY A 173 7.71 8.69 -25.15
CA GLY A 173 8.38 8.77 -23.84
C GLY A 173 7.50 9.30 -22.71
N GLU A 174 6.27 9.71 -22.95
CA GLU A 174 5.36 10.22 -21.93
C GLU A 174 4.16 9.30 -21.67
N TRP A 175 3.84 9.10 -20.42
CA TRP A 175 2.66 8.32 -20.00
C TRP A 175 1.39 9.12 -20.26
N GLN A 176 0.40 8.46 -20.86
CA GLN A 176 -0.91 9.03 -21.14
C GLN A 176 -2.00 7.97 -21.13
N VAL A 177 -3.25 8.39 -21.01
CA VAL A 177 -4.41 7.51 -21.10
C VAL A 177 -4.51 6.98 -22.53
N VAL A 178 -4.54 5.66 -22.66
CA VAL A 178 -4.81 4.96 -23.94
C VAL A 178 -6.30 4.71 -24.11
N GLY A 179 -6.97 4.26 -23.03
CA GLY A 179 -8.39 4.00 -23.03
C GLY A 179 -8.91 3.48 -21.69
N LYS A 180 -10.21 3.27 -21.62
CA LYS A 180 -10.88 2.55 -20.54
C LYS A 180 -11.30 1.19 -21.07
N ILE A 181 -11.21 0.13 -20.27
CA ILE A 181 -11.72 -1.20 -20.65
C ILE A 181 -13.24 -1.13 -20.70
N GLU A 182 -13.78 -1.30 -21.91
CA GLU A 182 -15.22 -1.34 -22.16
C GLU A 182 -15.87 -2.54 -21.45
N GLY A 183 -16.97 -2.32 -20.77
CA GLY A 183 -17.70 -3.33 -20.00
C GLY A 183 -17.32 -3.37 -18.51
N MET A 184 -16.17 -2.80 -18.11
CA MET A 184 -15.76 -2.67 -16.72
C MET A 184 -16.18 -1.32 -16.16
N ASN A 185 -17.21 -1.33 -15.30
CA ASN A 185 -17.75 -0.11 -14.68
C ASN A 185 -17.71 -0.12 -13.15
N ASP A 186 -17.47 -1.29 -12.55
CA ASP A 186 -17.35 -1.40 -11.11
C ASP A 186 -16.02 -0.85 -10.62
N SER A 187 -15.99 -0.42 -9.35
CA SER A 187 -14.76 0.07 -8.74
C SER A 187 -13.71 -1.04 -8.70
N CYS A 188 -12.47 -0.69 -9.02
CA CYS A 188 -11.34 -1.60 -9.01
C CYS A 188 -10.29 -1.14 -8.00
N ARG A 189 -10.47 -1.54 -6.76
CA ARG A 189 -9.56 -1.18 -5.67
C ARG A 189 -8.31 -2.04 -5.62
N LEU A 190 -8.44 -3.31 -6.00
CA LEU A 190 -7.35 -4.27 -6.06
C LEU A 190 -7.62 -5.22 -7.22
N PHE A 191 -6.61 -5.50 -7.99
CA PHE A 191 -6.67 -6.52 -9.05
C PHE A 191 -5.34 -7.27 -9.16
N GLU A 192 -5.42 -8.46 -9.74
CA GLU A 192 -4.27 -9.26 -10.14
C GLU A 192 -4.44 -9.79 -11.54
N GLN A 193 -3.35 -9.82 -12.30
CA GLN A 193 -3.33 -10.37 -13.66
C GLN A 193 -2.98 -11.86 -13.60
N GLU A 194 -3.90 -12.73 -14.04
CA GLU A 194 -3.58 -14.12 -14.33
C GLU A 194 -2.70 -14.21 -15.59
N SER A 195 -3.07 -13.42 -16.62
CA SER A 195 -2.31 -13.24 -17.86
C SER A 195 -2.49 -11.81 -18.39
N ASP A 196 -1.92 -11.50 -19.55
CA ASP A 196 -2.15 -10.23 -20.26
C ASP A 196 -3.65 -9.95 -20.50
N LYS A 197 -4.47 -10.99 -20.67
CA LYS A 197 -5.90 -10.90 -21.02
C LYS A 197 -6.86 -11.34 -19.92
N VAL A 198 -6.37 -11.78 -18.79
CA VAL A 198 -7.22 -12.24 -17.68
C VAL A 198 -6.86 -11.49 -16.41
N ILE A 199 -7.83 -10.74 -15.92
CA ILE A 199 -7.70 -9.93 -14.71
C ILE A 199 -8.72 -10.41 -13.68
N TRP A 200 -8.28 -10.53 -12.44
CA TRP A 200 -9.13 -10.77 -11.28
C TRP A 200 -9.26 -9.49 -10.48
N VAL A 201 -10.48 -9.00 -10.33
CA VAL A 201 -10.80 -7.78 -9.59
C VAL A 201 -11.45 -8.16 -8.25
N TYR A 202 -10.94 -7.61 -7.17
CA TYR A 202 -11.54 -7.75 -5.86
C TYR A 202 -12.51 -6.61 -5.57
N ASN A 203 -13.72 -6.97 -5.21
CA ASN A 203 -14.76 -6.14 -4.63
C ASN A 203 -15.13 -6.66 -3.22
N THR A 204 -15.77 -5.83 -2.42
CA THR A 204 -16.02 -6.12 -1.00
C THR A 204 -16.82 -7.41 -0.77
N ASP A 205 -17.69 -7.78 -1.70
CA ASP A 205 -18.65 -8.89 -1.59
C ASP A 205 -18.54 -9.93 -2.70
N HIS A 206 -17.66 -9.72 -3.68
CA HIS A 206 -17.41 -10.65 -4.77
C HIS A 206 -16.00 -10.45 -5.35
N VAL A 207 -15.58 -11.43 -6.13
CA VAL A 207 -14.41 -11.35 -7.01
C VAL A 207 -14.89 -11.50 -8.45
N THR A 208 -14.42 -10.64 -9.30
CA THR A 208 -14.79 -10.63 -10.72
C THR A 208 -13.61 -11.11 -11.57
N ARG A 209 -13.82 -12.14 -12.36
CA ARG A 209 -12.94 -12.50 -13.47
C ARG A 209 -13.34 -11.72 -14.69
N VAL A 210 -12.36 -11.09 -15.31
CA VAL A 210 -12.51 -10.32 -16.55
C VAL A 210 -11.59 -10.90 -17.60
N ASP A 211 -12.18 -11.45 -18.66
CA ASP A 211 -11.43 -11.89 -19.84
C ASP A 211 -11.50 -10.77 -20.90
N LEU A 212 -10.36 -10.36 -21.43
CA LEU A 212 -10.22 -9.24 -22.36
C LEU A 212 -10.08 -9.71 -23.80
N ASP A 213 -10.44 -8.85 -24.75
CA ASP A 213 -10.16 -9.01 -26.17
C ASP A 213 -8.66 -8.93 -26.49
N ASN A 214 -8.30 -9.15 -27.76
CA ASN A 214 -6.90 -9.12 -28.18
C ASN A 214 -6.26 -7.74 -28.09
N ASP A 215 -7.05 -6.69 -28.19
CA ASP A 215 -6.58 -5.30 -28.15
C ASP A 215 -6.57 -4.73 -26.72
N LEU A 216 -6.97 -5.52 -25.72
CA LEU A 216 -7.06 -5.18 -24.30
C LEU A 216 -8.01 -4.01 -23.99
N THR A 217 -8.93 -3.73 -24.91
CA THR A 217 -9.82 -2.56 -24.83
C THR A 217 -11.22 -2.88 -24.33
N LYS A 218 -11.60 -4.17 -24.35
CA LYS A 218 -12.95 -4.62 -24.05
C LYS A 218 -12.97 -5.91 -23.26
N ALA A 219 -13.85 -5.97 -22.26
CA ALA A 219 -14.18 -7.22 -21.58
C ALA A 219 -15.09 -8.07 -22.48
N VAL A 220 -14.60 -9.25 -22.89
CA VAL A 220 -15.37 -10.23 -23.68
C VAL A 220 -16.13 -11.21 -22.81
N ARG A 221 -15.71 -11.34 -21.55
CA ARG A 221 -16.39 -12.11 -20.52
C ARG A 221 -16.16 -11.47 -19.16
N ILE A 222 -17.24 -11.37 -18.39
CA ILE A 222 -17.20 -10.97 -16.98
C ILE A 222 -17.95 -12.03 -16.19
N LYS A 223 -17.31 -12.58 -15.15
CA LYS A 223 -17.94 -13.53 -14.23
C LYS A 223 -17.60 -13.20 -12.78
N GLU A 224 -18.62 -13.10 -11.96
CA GLU A 224 -18.53 -12.89 -10.53
C GLU A 224 -18.51 -14.21 -9.77
N TYR A 225 -17.79 -14.25 -8.67
CA TYR A 225 -17.74 -15.33 -7.69
C TYR A 225 -17.99 -14.75 -6.30
N SER A 226 -18.98 -15.27 -5.62
CA SER A 226 -19.45 -14.73 -4.34
C SER A 226 -19.81 -15.83 -3.35
N ALA A 227 -20.33 -15.44 -2.20
CA ALA A 227 -20.84 -16.38 -1.21
C ALA A 227 -21.98 -17.29 -1.76
N LYS A 228 -22.72 -16.84 -2.78
CA LYS A 228 -23.76 -17.62 -3.46
C LYS A 228 -23.19 -18.83 -4.22
N ASP A 229 -21.92 -18.71 -4.65
CA ASP A 229 -21.17 -19.75 -5.35
C ASP A 229 -20.35 -20.61 -4.40
N GLY A 230 -20.54 -20.45 -3.07
CA GLY A 230 -19.78 -21.15 -2.04
C GLY A 230 -18.37 -20.58 -1.82
N PHE A 231 -18.05 -19.46 -2.41
CA PHE A 231 -16.76 -18.78 -2.23
C PHE A 231 -16.85 -17.77 -1.07
N PRO A 232 -16.03 -17.93 0.01
CA PRO A 232 -16.15 -17.12 1.23
C PRO A 232 -15.48 -15.74 1.06
N VAL A 233 -15.96 -14.94 0.13
CA VAL A 233 -15.51 -13.57 -0.08
C VAL A 233 -15.97 -12.68 1.08
N GLY A 234 -15.18 -11.66 1.42
CA GLY A 234 -15.48 -10.71 2.48
C GLY A 234 -14.49 -9.56 2.53
N ARG A 235 -14.70 -8.62 3.46
CA ARG A 235 -13.87 -7.40 3.57
C ARG A 235 -12.40 -7.67 3.88
N GLU A 236 -12.11 -8.79 4.50
CA GLU A 236 -10.77 -9.24 4.90
C GLU A 236 -10.22 -10.25 3.90
N MET A 237 -10.27 -9.93 2.62
CA MET A 237 -9.73 -10.78 1.57
C MET A 237 -8.63 -10.08 0.81
N TYR A 238 -7.65 -10.85 0.36
CA TYR A 238 -6.56 -10.37 -0.47
C TYR A 238 -6.40 -11.27 -1.71
N ILE A 239 -6.01 -10.67 -2.83
CA ILE A 239 -5.67 -11.39 -4.06
C ILE A 239 -4.16 -11.24 -4.29
N ALA A 240 -3.49 -12.32 -4.57
CA ALA A 240 -2.07 -12.31 -4.90
C ALA A 240 -1.75 -13.31 -6.00
N LYS A 241 -0.86 -12.93 -6.90
CA LYS A 241 -0.27 -13.86 -7.86
C LYS A 241 1.03 -14.43 -7.27
N ILE A 242 1.11 -15.75 -7.22
CA ILE A 242 2.32 -16.48 -6.81
C ILE A 242 2.69 -17.36 -8.02
N GLU A 243 3.89 -17.12 -8.57
CA GLU A 243 4.31 -17.70 -9.85
C GLU A 243 3.30 -17.38 -10.96
N ASP A 244 2.70 -18.40 -11.57
CA ASP A 244 1.74 -18.26 -12.68
C ASP A 244 0.27 -18.39 -12.24
N ARG A 245 -0.03 -18.39 -10.93
CA ARG A 245 -1.38 -18.62 -10.42
C ARG A 245 -1.84 -17.51 -9.50
N VAL A 246 -3.11 -17.15 -9.62
CA VAL A 246 -3.77 -16.21 -8.72
C VAL A 246 -4.42 -16.97 -7.57
N TYR A 247 -4.14 -16.52 -6.36
CA TYR A 247 -4.66 -17.05 -5.10
C TYR A 247 -5.51 -15.99 -4.40
N PHE A 248 -6.49 -16.47 -3.67
CA PHE A 248 -7.46 -15.66 -2.95
C PHE A 248 -7.37 -16.01 -1.47
N ALA A 249 -6.75 -15.14 -0.68
CA ALA A 249 -6.68 -15.29 0.77
C ALA A 249 -7.96 -14.77 1.39
N THR A 250 -8.66 -15.64 2.11
CA THR A 250 -9.96 -15.37 2.75
C THR A 250 -9.88 -15.71 4.24
N PRO A 251 -10.85 -15.27 5.08
CA PRO A 251 -10.92 -15.70 6.48
C PRO A 251 -11.08 -17.22 6.69
N ARG A 252 -11.46 -17.95 5.64
CA ARG A 252 -11.63 -19.41 5.68
C ARG A 252 -10.48 -20.17 5.02
N GLY A 253 -9.41 -19.48 4.65
CA GLY A 253 -8.23 -20.05 4.01
C GLY A 253 -7.99 -19.56 2.60
N ILE A 254 -7.05 -20.19 1.92
CA ILE A 254 -6.61 -19.83 0.56
C ILE A 254 -7.42 -20.64 -0.45
N TYR A 255 -7.91 -19.94 -1.45
CA TYR A 255 -8.68 -20.46 -2.57
C TYR A 255 -7.94 -20.20 -3.89
N LYS A 256 -8.28 -20.99 -4.90
CA LYS A 256 -7.85 -20.80 -6.29
C LYS A 256 -9.02 -21.06 -7.24
N HIS A 257 -8.94 -20.53 -8.43
CA HIS A 257 -9.89 -20.83 -9.50
C HIS A 257 -9.60 -22.20 -10.14
N ASN A 258 -10.62 -23.01 -10.31
CA ASN A 258 -10.57 -24.23 -11.12
C ASN A 258 -11.18 -23.95 -12.49
N PRO A 259 -10.37 -23.81 -13.57
CA PRO A 259 -10.88 -23.44 -14.89
C PRO A 259 -11.74 -24.51 -15.56
N HIS A 260 -11.56 -25.80 -15.20
CA HIS A 260 -12.34 -26.90 -15.77
C HIS A 260 -13.79 -26.93 -15.26
N LYS A 261 -13.96 -26.62 -13.96
CA LYS A 261 -15.27 -26.57 -13.31
C LYS A 261 -15.85 -25.17 -13.29
N ASP A 262 -15.02 -24.17 -13.55
CA ASP A 262 -15.32 -22.74 -13.47
C ASP A 262 -15.87 -22.30 -12.10
N VAL A 263 -15.21 -22.78 -11.02
CA VAL A 263 -15.54 -22.50 -9.62
C VAL A 263 -14.30 -22.13 -8.81
N MET A 264 -14.52 -21.48 -7.68
CA MET A 264 -13.49 -21.27 -6.68
C MET A 264 -13.41 -22.49 -5.76
N GLU A 265 -12.23 -23.04 -5.54
CA GLU A 265 -12.00 -24.20 -4.67
C GLU A 265 -10.89 -23.94 -3.66
N PRO A 266 -10.97 -24.50 -2.45
CA PRO A 266 -9.87 -24.42 -1.49
C PRO A 266 -8.57 -24.95 -2.07
N CYS A 267 -7.44 -24.37 -1.65
CA CYS A 267 -6.10 -24.82 -2.00
C CYS A 267 -5.49 -25.58 -0.82
N PRO A 268 -5.58 -26.94 -0.75
CA PRO A 268 -5.13 -27.70 0.40
C PRO A 268 -3.64 -27.53 0.69
N ASP A 269 -2.81 -27.49 -0.34
CA ASP A 269 -1.35 -27.36 -0.19
C ASP A 269 -0.97 -26.07 0.52
N MET A 270 -1.56 -24.94 0.09
CA MET A 270 -1.33 -23.64 0.71
C MET A 270 -1.95 -23.56 2.10
N ASN A 271 -3.13 -24.12 2.29
CA ASN A 271 -3.81 -24.11 3.59
C ASN A 271 -3.08 -24.94 4.65
N ASN A 272 -2.41 -26.02 4.25
CA ASN A 272 -1.60 -26.84 5.16
C ASN A 272 -0.37 -26.06 5.68
N LEU A 273 0.16 -25.11 4.91
CA LEU A 273 1.28 -24.26 5.34
C LEU A 273 0.86 -23.25 6.42
N LEU A 274 -0.41 -22.89 6.47
CA LEU A 274 -0.93 -21.93 7.45
C LEU A 274 -1.06 -22.49 8.87
N ASN A 275 -1.04 -23.83 9.04
CA ASN A 275 -1.14 -24.51 10.35
C ASN A 275 -2.27 -23.96 11.25
N GLY A 276 -3.43 -23.64 10.68
CA GLY A 276 -4.58 -23.09 11.40
C GLY A 276 -4.52 -21.58 11.64
N THR A 277 -3.51 -20.89 11.14
CA THR A 277 -3.50 -19.42 11.09
C THR A 277 -4.35 -18.92 9.92
N THR A 278 -4.86 -17.70 10.02
CA THR A 278 -5.61 -17.07 8.93
C THR A 278 -4.68 -16.36 7.96
N ALA A 279 -4.98 -16.43 6.65
CA ALA A 279 -4.20 -15.81 5.59
C ALA A 279 -4.89 -14.53 5.11
N TYR A 280 -4.86 -13.50 5.94
CA TYR A 280 -5.27 -12.15 5.51
C TYR A 280 -4.45 -11.09 6.23
N SER A 281 -4.35 -9.92 5.64
CA SER A 281 -3.58 -8.78 6.15
C SER A 281 -4.44 -7.85 6.99
#